data_eea33f77817c96712c07d97b8d587152
#
_entry.id   eea33f77817c96712c07d97b8d587152
#
_cell.length_a   1.000
_cell.length_b   1.000
_cell.length_c   1.000
_cell.angle_alpha   90.00
_cell.angle_beta   90.00
_cell.angle_gamma   90.00
#
_symmetry.space_group_name_H-M   'P 1'
#
loop_
_entity.id
_entity.type
_entity.pdbx_description
1 polymer ?
#
loop_
_entity_poly.entity_id
_entity_poly.type
_entity_poly.pdbx_seq_one_letter_code
_entity_poly.pdbx_strand_id
1 'polypeptide(L)'
;TETRPKLLREAAVGNIAHDPNGHGYQPYVGIPELRKGFAAWYQRWYGVDLNPNTEIQPLIGSKEGILHVTLAFVNPGEQVLVPNPGYPTYTSLSKILGAEVINYDLKEEDGWMPDFETLENMDLGRVKLMWTNYPNMPTGANATPELYERLVDFARRKNLVIVNDNPYSFILNEKPISILSVPGAKECCIEFNSMSKSHNMPGWRIGMLASNPEFVQWILKVKSNIDSGMFRAMQLAAATALEAEADWYDGNNRNYRNRRHLAGEIMKALGCTYDEKQVGMFLWGK
;
A
#
# COMPACT_ATOMS: atom_id res chain seq x y z
N THR A 1 -18.74 9.59 -14.07
CA THR A 1 -17.39 9.44 -13.50
C THR A 1 -16.35 8.91 -14.48
N GLU A 2 -16.50 9.21 -15.75
CA GLU A 2 -15.70 8.65 -16.82
C GLU A 2 -14.99 9.74 -17.60
N THR A 3 -14.25 10.54 -16.88
CA THR A 3 -13.62 11.74 -17.36
C THR A 3 -12.19 11.49 -17.87
N ARG A 4 -11.51 12.55 -18.22
CA ARG A 4 -10.18 12.67 -18.81
C ARG A 4 -9.18 11.50 -18.57
N PRO A 5 -9.03 10.91 -17.36
CA PRO A 5 -8.15 9.77 -17.16
C PRO A 5 -8.52 8.50 -17.93
N LYS A 6 -9.83 8.30 -18.24
CA LYS A 6 -10.27 7.15 -19.06
C LYS A 6 -9.76 7.29 -20.49
N LEU A 7 -9.97 8.43 -21.13
CA LEU A 7 -9.54 8.69 -22.51
C LEU A 7 -8.02 8.58 -22.64
N LEU A 8 -7.27 9.09 -21.67
CA LEU A 8 -5.81 9.02 -21.70
C LEU A 8 -5.31 7.58 -21.55
N ARG A 9 -5.94 6.78 -20.69
CA ARG A 9 -5.62 5.35 -20.54
C ARG A 9 -5.94 4.56 -21.81
N GLU A 10 -7.10 4.82 -22.41
CA GLU A 10 -7.51 4.19 -23.67
C GLU A 10 -6.55 4.53 -24.82
N ALA A 11 -6.12 5.78 -24.91
CA ALA A 11 -5.13 6.20 -25.89
C ALA A 11 -3.77 5.50 -25.68
N ALA A 12 -3.31 5.38 -24.43
CA ALA A 12 -2.06 4.69 -24.12
C ALA A 12 -2.12 3.20 -24.49
N VAL A 13 -3.26 2.53 -24.25
CA VAL A 13 -3.48 1.14 -24.65
C VAL A 13 -3.59 1.00 -26.17
N GLY A 14 -4.30 1.90 -26.84
CA GLY A 14 -4.48 1.88 -28.29
C GLY A 14 -3.17 2.03 -29.05
N ASN A 15 -2.27 2.87 -28.58
CA ASN A 15 -0.97 3.10 -29.21
C ASN A 15 -0.07 1.86 -29.18
N ILE A 16 -0.21 0.97 -28.21
CA ILE A 16 0.58 -0.25 -28.10
C ILE A 16 0.31 -1.24 -29.24
N ALA A 17 -0.90 -1.25 -29.79
CA ALA A 17 -1.23 -2.14 -30.91
C ALA A 17 -0.34 -1.92 -32.14
N HIS A 18 0.27 -0.75 -32.25
CA HIS A 18 1.16 -0.35 -33.35
C HIS A 18 2.62 -0.24 -32.94
N ASP A 19 2.95 -0.51 -31.68
CA ASP A 19 4.34 -0.52 -31.17
C ASP A 19 4.96 -1.92 -31.40
N PRO A 20 5.96 -2.07 -32.27
CA PRO A 20 6.60 -3.37 -32.52
C PRO A 20 7.25 -3.98 -31.25
N ASN A 21 7.55 -3.17 -30.24
CA ASN A 21 8.11 -3.62 -28.97
C ASN A 21 7.04 -3.81 -27.87
N GLY A 22 5.77 -3.53 -28.17
CA GLY A 22 4.68 -3.56 -27.20
C GLY A 22 4.36 -4.94 -26.63
N HIS A 23 4.70 -5.99 -27.36
CA HIS A 23 4.35 -7.39 -27.04
C HIS A 23 5.52 -8.20 -26.49
N GLY A 24 6.74 -7.64 -26.45
CA GLY A 24 7.91 -8.31 -25.91
C GLY A 24 7.91 -8.35 -24.37
N TYR A 25 8.77 -9.19 -23.80
CA TYR A 25 9.05 -9.18 -22.37
C TYR A 25 9.49 -7.80 -21.90
N GLN A 26 8.97 -7.37 -20.77
CA GLN A 26 9.30 -6.09 -20.17
C GLN A 26 10.29 -6.26 -19.02
N PRO A 27 11.07 -5.23 -18.69
CA PRO A 27 11.98 -5.29 -17.56
C PRO A 27 11.23 -5.62 -16.24
N TYR A 28 11.79 -6.50 -15.42
CA TYR A 28 11.25 -6.84 -14.10
C TYR A 28 11.09 -5.63 -13.18
N VAL A 29 11.97 -4.63 -13.33
CA VAL A 29 11.92 -3.35 -12.61
C VAL A 29 10.80 -2.43 -13.08
N GLY A 30 10.05 -2.81 -14.12
CA GLY A 30 9.07 -1.96 -14.77
C GLY A 30 9.69 -0.89 -15.70
N ILE A 31 8.85 -0.29 -16.55
CA ILE A 31 9.32 0.75 -17.48
C ILE A 31 9.68 2.05 -16.74
N PRO A 32 10.64 2.83 -17.29
CA PRO A 32 11.05 4.09 -16.67
C PRO A 32 9.90 5.09 -16.48
N GLU A 33 8.96 5.14 -17.41
CA GLU A 33 7.81 6.05 -17.37
C GLU A 33 6.93 5.77 -16.13
N LEU A 34 6.66 4.51 -15.83
CA LEU A 34 5.87 4.13 -14.66
C LEU A 34 6.59 4.46 -13.35
N ARG A 35 7.89 4.13 -13.27
CA ARG A 35 8.68 4.42 -12.06
C ARG A 35 8.81 5.93 -11.80
N LYS A 36 9.04 6.73 -12.85
CA LYS A 36 9.04 8.20 -12.77
C LYS A 36 7.66 8.73 -12.38
N GLY A 37 6.60 8.15 -12.92
CA GLY A 37 5.22 8.51 -12.56
C GLY A 37 4.95 8.31 -11.08
N PHE A 38 5.33 7.17 -10.51
CA PHE A 38 5.21 6.92 -9.06
C PHE A 38 6.06 7.88 -8.23
N ALA A 39 7.31 8.15 -8.64
CA ALA A 39 8.17 9.09 -7.92
C ALA A 39 7.56 10.51 -7.89
N ALA A 40 7.09 11.00 -9.04
CA ALA A 40 6.43 12.30 -9.13
C ALA A 40 5.13 12.36 -8.30
N TRP A 41 4.38 11.26 -8.28
CA TRP A 41 3.15 11.15 -7.51
C TRP A 41 3.43 11.18 -6.00
N TYR A 42 4.47 10.47 -5.52
CA TYR A 42 4.90 10.50 -4.12
C TYR A 42 5.37 11.88 -3.71
N GLN A 43 6.16 12.53 -4.55
CA GLN A 43 6.61 13.91 -4.28
C GLN A 43 5.44 14.89 -4.20
N ARG A 44 4.48 14.81 -5.14
CA ARG A 44 3.33 15.72 -5.19
C ARG A 44 2.42 15.58 -3.98
N TRP A 45 2.11 14.35 -3.57
CA TRP A 45 1.03 14.07 -2.60
C TRP A 45 1.51 13.80 -1.19
N TYR A 46 2.74 13.31 -1.05
CA TYR A 46 3.30 12.97 0.26
C TYR A 46 4.55 13.82 0.63
N GLY A 47 5.08 14.59 -0.31
CA GLY A 47 6.34 15.32 -0.10
C GLY A 47 7.56 14.41 0.03
N VAL A 48 7.48 13.18 -0.51
CA VAL A 48 8.53 12.16 -0.40
C VAL A 48 9.30 12.06 -1.70
N ASP A 49 10.61 12.34 -1.64
CA ASP A 49 11.52 12.14 -2.76
C ASP A 49 11.93 10.67 -2.86
N LEU A 50 11.68 10.06 -4.02
CA LEU A 50 12.06 8.69 -4.36
C LEU A 50 12.91 8.68 -5.62
N ASN A 51 14.03 7.96 -5.57
CA ASN A 51 14.79 7.69 -6.79
C ASN A 51 14.05 6.64 -7.63
N PRO A 52 13.52 7.00 -8.81
CA PRO A 52 12.75 6.08 -9.64
C PRO A 52 13.55 4.88 -10.15
N ASN A 53 14.89 4.94 -10.11
CA ASN A 53 15.73 3.87 -10.61
C ASN A 53 16.07 2.81 -9.55
N THR A 54 16.05 3.17 -8.28
CA THR A 54 16.57 2.30 -7.21
C THR A 54 15.64 2.12 -6.02
N GLU A 55 14.67 3.01 -5.81
CA GLU A 55 13.83 3.03 -4.61
C GLU A 55 12.37 2.65 -4.87
N ILE A 56 12.01 2.32 -6.11
CA ILE A 56 10.66 1.96 -6.53
C ILE A 56 10.67 0.63 -7.28
N GLN A 57 9.81 -0.29 -6.86
CA GLN A 57 9.50 -1.52 -7.58
C GLN A 57 8.01 -1.59 -7.92
N PRO A 58 7.61 -1.44 -9.20
CA PRO A 58 6.25 -1.73 -9.65
C PRO A 58 5.86 -3.18 -9.43
N LEU A 59 4.58 -3.40 -9.11
CA LEU A 59 3.99 -4.68 -8.74
C LEU A 59 2.73 -4.96 -9.56
N ILE A 60 2.44 -6.23 -9.80
CA ILE A 60 1.17 -6.70 -10.39
C ILE A 60 0.07 -6.68 -9.31
N GLY A 61 -0.23 -5.47 -8.83
CA GLY A 61 -0.99 -5.18 -7.62
C GLY A 61 -0.16 -5.37 -6.34
N SER A 62 -0.48 -4.63 -5.27
CA SER A 62 0.27 -4.69 -4.00
C SER A 62 0.24 -6.08 -3.35
N LYS A 63 -0.78 -6.89 -3.63
CA LYS A 63 -0.91 -8.23 -3.03
C LYS A 63 0.26 -9.17 -3.35
N GLU A 64 0.81 -9.12 -4.56
CA GLU A 64 2.00 -9.93 -4.87
C GLU A 64 3.24 -9.46 -4.10
N GLY A 65 3.30 -8.15 -3.82
CA GLY A 65 4.38 -7.59 -3.01
C GLY A 65 4.44 -8.16 -1.60
N ILE A 66 3.29 -8.54 -1.03
CA ILE A 66 3.25 -9.22 0.29
C ILE A 66 4.02 -10.53 0.21
N LEU A 67 3.82 -11.32 -0.85
CA LEU A 67 4.57 -12.56 -1.09
C LEU A 67 6.06 -12.28 -1.25
N HIS A 68 6.41 -11.33 -2.12
CA HIS A 68 7.81 -11.03 -2.42
C HIS A 68 8.57 -10.51 -1.21
N VAL A 69 7.98 -9.62 -0.42
CA VAL A 69 8.60 -9.10 0.81
C VAL A 69 8.74 -10.21 1.84
N THR A 70 7.69 -11.01 2.06
CA THR A 70 7.78 -12.11 3.03
C THR A 70 8.89 -13.09 2.63
N LEU A 71 8.99 -13.48 1.35
CA LEU A 71 10.06 -14.36 0.86
C LEU A 71 11.47 -13.74 0.96
N ALA A 72 11.58 -12.43 0.80
CA ALA A 72 12.88 -11.74 0.84
C ALA A 72 13.43 -11.56 2.26
N PHE A 73 12.54 -11.45 3.26
CA PHE A 73 12.92 -11.03 4.61
C PHE A 73 12.70 -12.09 5.69
N VAL A 74 11.92 -13.15 5.43
CA VAL A 74 11.50 -14.11 6.46
C VAL A 74 11.83 -15.52 6.05
N ASN A 75 12.60 -16.24 6.88
CA ASN A 75 12.84 -17.66 6.75
C ASN A 75 11.76 -18.47 7.50
N PRO A 76 11.54 -19.75 7.12
CA PRO A 76 10.70 -20.64 7.92
C PRO A 76 11.12 -20.67 9.39
N GLY A 77 10.14 -20.54 10.31
CA GLY A 77 10.38 -20.49 11.76
C GLY A 77 10.71 -19.10 12.32
N GLU A 78 10.98 -18.09 11.46
CA GLU A 78 11.04 -16.70 11.91
C GLU A 78 9.64 -16.12 12.06
N GLN A 79 9.53 -14.97 12.71
CA GLN A 79 8.24 -14.40 13.14
C GLN A 79 7.88 -13.13 12.40
N VAL A 80 6.58 -12.91 12.24
CA VAL A 80 6.00 -11.67 11.70
C VAL A 80 4.92 -11.16 12.63
N LEU A 81 4.91 -9.84 12.88
CA LEU A 81 3.83 -9.14 13.56
C LEU A 81 2.74 -8.76 12.56
N VAL A 82 1.49 -9.09 12.87
CA VAL A 82 0.33 -8.84 12.01
C VAL A 82 -0.79 -8.17 12.82
N PRO A 83 -1.39 -7.08 12.31
CA PRO A 83 -2.46 -6.38 13.01
C PRO A 83 -3.74 -7.23 13.09
N ASN A 84 -4.44 -7.14 14.21
CA ASN A 84 -5.75 -7.75 14.43
C ASN A 84 -6.72 -6.69 15.03
N PRO A 85 -7.77 -6.28 14.29
CA PRO A 85 -8.14 -6.73 12.95
C PRO A 85 -7.20 -6.20 11.86
N GLY A 86 -7.10 -6.92 10.75
CA GLY A 86 -6.24 -6.56 9.63
C GLY A 86 -6.54 -7.35 8.37
N TYR A 87 -5.75 -7.09 7.31
CA TYR A 87 -5.92 -7.75 6.03
C TYR A 87 -5.46 -9.22 6.10
N PRO A 88 -6.35 -10.20 5.82
CA PRO A 88 -6.05 -11.63 6.06
C PRO A 88 -4.85 -12.17 5.29
N THR A 89 -4.46 -11.51 4.19
CA THR A 89 -3.36 -11.97 3.33
C THR A 89 -2.02 -11.94 4.06
N TYR A 90 -1.80 -11.00 5.01
CA TYR A 90 -0.56 -10.96 5.79
C TYR A 90 -0.36 -12.27 6.57
N THR A 91 -1.39 -12.70 7.29
CA THR A 91 -1.38 -13.97 8.02
C THR A 91 -1.26 -15.18 7.10
N SER A 92 -2.08 -15.22 6.04
CA SER A 92 -2.16 -16.39 5.16
C SER A 92 -0.86 -16.66 4.43
N LEU A 93 -0.25 -15.63 3.83
CA LEU A 93 1.02 -15.78 3.11
C LEU A 93 2.18 -16.08 4.05
N SER A 94 2.24 -15.43 5.22
CA SER A 94 3.28 -15.73 6.21
C SER A 94 3.25 -17.20 6.62
N LYS A 95 2.06 -17.76 6.90
CA LYS A 95 1.90 -19.18 7.25
C LYS A 95 2.25 -20.12 6.09
N ILE A 96 1.87 -19.79 4.86
CA ILE A 96 2.23 -20.59 3.66
C ILE A 96 3.75 -20.69 3.50
N LEU A 97 4.46 -19.64 3.83
CA LEU A 97 5.93 -19.56 3.76
C LEU A 97 6.64 -20.11 5.00
N GLY A 98 5.90 -20.66 5.96
CA GLY A 98 6.44 -21.29 7.16
C GLY A 98 6.83 -20.31 8.26
N ALA A 99 6.45 -19.04 8.16
CA ALA A 99 6.66 -18.06 9.23
C ALA A 99 5.64 -18.24 10.36
N GLU A 100 6.07 -17.95 11.58
CA GLU A 100 5.19 -17.87 12.75
C GLU A 100 4.53 -16.48 12.81
N VAL A 101 3.20 -16.43 12.92
CA VAL A 101 2.44 -15.18 12.98
C VAL A 101 2.13 -14.83 14.42
N ILE A 102 2.55 -13.65 14.84
CA ILE A 102 2.19 -13.05 16.11
C ILE A 102 1.22 -11.90 15.82
N ASN A 103 0.00 -12.01 16.32
CA ASN A 103 -0.96 -10.93 16.21
C ASN A 103 -0.68 -9.85 17.28
N TYR A 104 -0.82 -8.58 16.90
CA TYR A 104 -0.96 -7.49 17.84
C TYR A 104 -2.35 -6.87 17.68
N ASP A 105 -3.05 -6.72 18.79
CA ASP A 105 -4.44 -6.27 18.76
C ASP A 105 -4.52 -4.75 18.64
N LEU A 106 -5.37 -4.31 17.72
CA LEU A 106 -5.78 -2.93 17.59
C LEU A 106 -7.13 -2.78 18.29
N LYS A 107 -7.24 -1.82 19.21
CA LYS A 107 -8.44 -1.62 20.02
C LYS A 107 -9.11 -0.28 19.72
N GLU A 108 -10.44 -0.27 19.83
CA GLU A 108 -11.23 0.92 19.57
C GLU A 108 -10.89 2.05 20.59
N GLU A 109 -10.72 1.69 21.85
CA GLU A 109 -10.35 2.60 22.92
C GLU A 109 -8.99 3.29 22.69
N ASP A 110 -8.08 2.66 21.93
CA ASP A 110 -6.77 3.18 21.57
C ASP A 110 -6.78 3.82 20.17
N GLY A 111 -7.97 4.06 19.60
CA GLY A 111 -8.13 4.59 18.24
C GLY A 111 -7.61 3.66 17.14
N TRP A 112 -7.58 2.35 17.38
CA TRP A 112 -7.05 1.33 16.45
C TRP A 112 -5.55 1.50 16.15
N MET A 113 -4.80 2.02 17.12
CA MET A 113 -3.35 2.16 17.02
C MET A 113 -2.64 0.98 17.72
N PRO A 114 -1.40 0.63 17.30
CA PRO A 114 -0.62 -0.39 18.01
C PRO A 114 -0.35 0.03 19.46
N ASP A 115 -0.53 -0.91 20.38
CA ASP A 115 -0.12 -0.75 21.78
C ASP A 115 1.40 -0.95 21.88
N PHE A 116 2.15 0.13 21.83
CA PHE A 116 3.59 0.11 21.89
C PHE A 116 4.13 -0.37 23.24
N GLU A 117 3.40 -0.18 24.35
CA GLU A 117 3.82 -0.69 25.65
C GLU A 117 3.82 -2.22 25.65
N THR A 118 2.75 -2.83 25.15
CA THR A 118 2.70 -4.28 24.97
C THR A 118 3.79 -4.76 24.01
N LEU A 119 3.97 -4.11 22.83
CA LEU A 119 4.98 -4.49 21.84
C LEU A 119 6.42 -4.39 22.39
N GLU A 120 6.72 -3.39 23.21
CA GLU A 120 8.05 -3.22 23.82
C GLU A 120 8.40 -4.36 24.79
N ASN A 121 7.42 -4.94 25.46
CA ASN A 121 7.59 -6.01 26.42
C ASN A 121 7.54 -7.42 25.80
N MET A 122 7.28 -7.54 24.48
CA MET A 122 7.30 -8.82 23.77
C MET A 122 8.74 -9.28 23.47
N ASP A 123 8.93 -10.60 23.45
CA ASP A 123 10.16 -11.19 22.86
C ASP A 123 10.06 -11.11 21.32
N LEU A 124 10.80 -10.17 20.76
CA LEU A 124 10.84 -9.90 19.33
C LEU A 124 12.13 -10.39 18.63
N GLY A 125 12.93 -11.20 19.31
CA GLY A 125 14.25 -11.65 18.81
C GLY A 125 14.18 -12.42 17.47
N ARG A 126 13.05 -13.07 17.16
CA ARG A 126 12.81 -13.78 15.90
C ARG A 126 11.91 -13.01 14.92
N VAL A 127 11.41 -11.85 15.30
CA VAL A 127 10.54 -11.03 14.44
C VAL A 127 11.38 -10.32 13.38
N LYS A 128 11.01 -10.48 12.10
CA LYS A 128 11.66 -9.83 10.97
C LYS A 128 10.81 -8.69 10.39
N LEU A 129 9.50 -8.90 10.30
CA LEU A 129 8.57 -7.95 9.73
C LEU A 129 7.46 -7.60 10.71
N MET A 130 7.05 -6.34 10.67
CA MET A 130 5.79 -5.87 11.23
C MET A 130 4.93 -5.28 10.12
N TRP A 131 3.80 -5.93 9.86
CA TRP A 131 2.80 -5.42 8.93
C TRP A 131 1.98 -4.33 9.60
N THR A 132 1.82 -3.21 8.91
CA THR A 132 0.89 -2.14 9.27
C THR A 132 0.04 -1.78 8.06
N ASN A 133 -1.14 -1.25 8.28
CA ASN A 133 -2.03 -0.82 7.21
C ASN A 133 -2.78 0.42 7.67
N TYR A 134 -2.35 1.57 7.17
CA TYR A 134 -2.99 2.86 7.47
C TYR A 134 -3.12 3.69 6.21
N PRO A 135 -4.33 4.21 5.89
CA PRO A 135 -5.60 4.01 6.63
C PRO A 135 -5.96 2.54 6.78
N ASN A 136 -6.42 2.15 7.98
CA ASN A 136 -6.59 0.75 8.35
C ASN A 136 -7.80 0.10 7.67
N MET A 137 -7.62 -1.11 7.21
CA MET A 137 -8.68 -2.01 6.81
C MET A 137 -8.83 -3.10 7.89
N PRO A 138 -10.02 -3.26 8.51
CA PRO A 138 -11.30 -2.70 8.11
C PRO A 138 -11.77 -1.48 8.89
N THR A 139 -11.02 -1.03 9.91
CA THR A 139 -11.52 -0.09 10.93
C THR A 139 -11.67 1.35 10.42
N GLY A 140 -10.99 1.72 9.34
CA GLY A 140 -10.98 3.09 8.80
C GLY A 140 -10.16 4.08 9.63
N ALA A 141 -9.38 3.62 10.61
CA ALA A 141 -8.47 4.47 11.35
C ALA A 141 -7.39 5.06 10.44
N ASN A 142 -7.17 6.36 10.54
CA ASN A 142 -6.16 7.06 9.76
C ASN A 142 -4.81 7.08 10.49
N ALA A 143 -3.72 7.15 9.74
CA ALA A 143 -2.42 7.39 10.34
C ALA A 143 -2.28 8.84 10.81
N THR A 144 -1.41 9.06 11.79
CA THR A 144 -0.92 10.38 12.17
C THR A 144 0.61 10.45 12.00
N PRO A 145 1.19 11.63 11.84
CA PRO A 145 2.65 11.77 11.81
C PRO A 145 3.32 11.13 13.04
N GLU A 146 2.75 11.34 14.22
CA GLU A 146 3.26 10.80 15.49
C GLU A 146 3.25 9.27 15.51
N LEU A 147 2.22 8.63 14.94
CA LEU A 147 2.19 7.18 14.80
C LEU A 147 3.35 6.69 13.93
N TYR A 148 3.57 7.33 12.78
CA TYR A 148 4.64 6.93 11.88
C TYR A 148 6.03 7.17 12.48
N GLU A 149 6.24 8.27 13.20
CA GLU A 149 7.47 8.52 13.96
C GLU A 149 7.74 7.42 14.99
N ARG A 150 6.71 7.04 15.78
CA ARG A 150 6.82 5.95 16.76
C ARG A 150 7.11 4.60 16.12
N LEU A 151 6.49 4.29 14.98
CA LEU A 151 6.73 3.06 14.25
C LEU A 151 8.18 2.99 13.73
N VAL A 152 8.69 4.07 13.16
CA VAL A 152 10.07 4.14 12.66
C VAL A 152 11.07 3.99 13.80
N ASP A 153 10.85 4.68 14.92
CA ASP A 153 11.70 4.56 16.12
C ASP A 153 11.69 3.12 16.67
N PHE A 154 10.49 2.53 16.79
CA PHE A 154 10.32 1.14 17.23
C PHE A 154 11.06 0.16 16.32
N ALA A 155 10.91 0.29 15.00
CA ALA A 155 11.59 -0.58 14.02
C ALA A 155 13.11 -0.55 14.19
N ARG A 156 13.68 0.64 14.35
CA ARG A 156 15.12 0.84 14.54
C ARG A 156 15.62 0.20 15.84
N ARG A 157 14.92 0.46 16.95
CA ARG A 157 15.33 -0.08 18.25
C ARG A 157 15.22 -1.60 18.33
N LYS A 158 14.20 -2.17 17.67
CA LYS A 158 13.96 -3.62 17.69
C LYS A 158 14.62 -4.35 16.52
N ASN A 159 15.29 -3.62 15.62
CA ASN A 159 15.95 -4.18 14.43
C ASN A 159 15.04 -5.07 13.58
N LEU A 160 13.84 -4.56 13.28
CA LEU A 160 12.84 -5.18 12.40
C LEU A 160 12.44 -4.24 11.29
N VAL A 161 11.80 -4.77 10.26
CA VAL A 161 11.31 -3.99 9.11
C VAL A 161 9.81 -3.78 9.22
N ILE A 162 9.35 -2.54 9.14
CA ILE A 162 7.93 -2.22 9.02
C ILE A 162 7.53 -2.23 7.55
N VAL A 163 6.43 -2.90 7.24
CA VAL A 163 5.81 -2.89 5.93
C VAL A 163 4.44 -2.22 6.06
N ASN A 164 4.34 -0.98 5.61
CA ASN A 164 3.09 -0.22 5.64
C ASN A 164 2.34 -0.36 4.31
N ASP A 165 1.18 -0.99 4.34
CA ASP A 165 0.29 -1.11 3.17
C ASP A 165 -0.67 0.09 3.14
N ASN A 166 -0.49 0.99 2.16
CA ASN A 166 -1.15 2.29 2.08
C ASN A 166 -2.04 2.48 0.83
N PRO A 167 -2.98 1.56 0.52
CA PRO A 167 -3.80 1.67 -0.67
C PRO A 167 -5.00 2.62 -0.54
N TYR A 168 -5.34 3.05 0.69
CA TYR A 168 -6.58 3.76 0.98
C TYR A 168 -6.42 5.25 1.27
N SER A 169 -5.20 5.78 1.27
CA SER A 169 -4.91 7.15 1.72
C SER A 169 -5.60 8.26 0.93
N PHE A 170 -6.11 7.96 -0.29
CA PHE A 170 -6.87 8.92 -1.10
C PHE A 170 -8.40 8.77 -1.02
N ILE A 171 -8.89 7.81 -0.24
CA ILE A 171 -10.32 7.55 -0.15
C ILE A 171 -10.89 8.17 1.13
N LEU A 172 -11.73 9.19 0.95
CA LEU A 172 -12.38 9.94 2.05
C LEU A 172 -11.38 10.46 3.09
N ASN A 173 -10.18 10.79 2.66
CA ASN A 173 -9.09 11.31 3.49
C ASN A 173 -8.57 12.61 2.89
N GLU A 174 -8.64 13.68 3.66
CA GLU A 174 -8.24 15.02 3.22
C GLU A 174 -6.72 15.23 3.27
N LYS A 175 -6.03 14.46 4.09
CA LYS A 175 -4.58 14.60 4.32
C LYS A 175 -3.88 13.25 4.20
N PRO A 176 -3.64 12.78 2.96
CA PRO A 176 -2.86 11.56 2.75
C PRO A 176 -1.43 11.78 3.24
N ILE A 177 -0.91 10.80 3.99
CA ILE A 177 0.48 10.80 4.49
C ILE A 177 1.14 9.45 4.19
N SER A 178 2.46 9.46 4.10
CA SER A 178 3.30 8.28 3.89
C SER A 178 4.23 8.06 5.07
N ILE A 179 4.45 6.81 5.47
CA ILE A 179 5.46 6.49 6.49
C ILE A 179 6.87 6.91 6.03
N LEU A 180 7.11 6.92 4.72
CA LEU A 180 8.39 7.32 4.15
C LEU A 180 8.67 8.83 4.27
N SER A 181 7.68 9.64 4.70
CA SER A 181 7.90 11.05 5.01
C SER A 181 8.65 11.26 6.34
N VAL A 182 8.70 10.25 7.20
CA VAL A 182 9.46 10.32 8.45
C VAL A 182 10.96 10.23 8.15
N PRO A 183 11.79 11.15 8.69
CA PRO A 183 13.23 11.11 8.49
C PRO A 183 13.85 9.75 8.86
N GLY A 184 14.58 9.16 7.91
CA GLY A 184 15.22 7.85 8.08
C GLY A 184 14.29 6.65 7.98
N ALA A 185 13.01 6.82 7.67
CA ALA A 185 12.09 5.70 7.51
C ALA A 185 12.53 4.70 6.45
N LYS A 186 13.15 5.16 5.35
CA LYS A 186 13.64 4.27 4.29
C LYS A 186 14.63 3.21 4.79
N GLU A 187 15.35 3.47 5.89
CA GLU A 187 16.34 2.53 6.46
C GLU A 187 15.69 1.27 7.04
N CYS A 188 14.43 1.36 7.49
CA CYS A 188 13.73 0.27 8.17
C CYS A 188 12.27 0.08 7.75
N CYS A 189 11.78 0.81 6.74
CA CYS A 189 10.41 0.73 6.29
C CYS A 189 10.31 0.43 4.80
N ILE A 190 9.29 -0.34 4.44
CA ILE A 190 8.80 -0.54 3.08
C ILE A 190 7.37 -0.02 3.04
N GLU A 191 7.02 0.79 2.06
CA GLU A 191 5.64 1.18 1.86
C GLU A 191 5.09 0.63 0.56
N PHE A 192 3.88 0.03 0.63
CA PHE A 192 3.11 -0.36 -0.52
C PHE A 192 2.10 0.72 -0.88
N ASN A 193 1.86 0.86 -2.18
CA ASN A 193 0.73 1.61 -2.68
C ASN A 193 0.07 0.89 -3.85
N SER A 194 -1.19 1.21 -4.13
CA SER A 194 -1.96 0.54 -5.16
C SER A 194 -2.90 1.50 -5.87
N MET A 195 -2.91 1.42 -7.20
CA MET A 195 -3.84 2.17 -8.03
C MET A 195 -5.26 1.57 -8.02
N SER A 196 -5.44 0.40 -7.41
CA SER A 196 -6.74 -0.28 -7.33
C SER A 196 -7.81 0.56 -6.68
N LYS A 197 -7.46 1.37 -5.67
CA LYS A 197 -8.39 2.18 -4.87
C LYS A 197 -8.30 3.66 -5.25
N SER A 198 -7.12 4.26 -5.11
CA SER A 198 -6.90 5.68 -5.40
C SER A 198 -7.31 6.09 -6.82
N HIS A 199 -7.05 5.24 -7.81
CA HIS A 199 -7.33 5.51 -9.23
C HIS A 199 -8.50 4.70 -9.80
N ASN A 200 -9.24 3.97 -8.95
CA ASN A 200 -10.33 3.09 -9.37
C ASN A 200 -9.94 2.10 -10.49
N MET A 201 -8.76 1.49 -10.36
CA MET A 201 -8.16 0.57 -11.33
C MET A 201 -7.93 -0.84 -10.75
N PRO A 202 -8.91 -1.48 -10.06
CA PRO A 202 -8.66 -2.77 -9.39
C PRO A 202 -8.35 -3.90 -10.37
N GLY A 203 -8.97 -3.93 -11.54
CA GLY A 203 -8.76 -4.94 -12.58
C GLY A 203 -7.44 -4.82 -13.33
N TRP A 204 -6.78 -3.66 -13.27
CA TRP A 204 -5.51 -3.40 -13.97
C TRP A 204 -4.30 -4.03 -13.29
N ARG A 205 -4.46 -4.44 -12.04
CA ARG A 205 -3.42 -5.09 -11.24
C ARG A 205 -2.11 -4.30 -11.20
N ILE A 206 -2.16 -3.02 -10.78
CA ILE A 206 -1.00 -2.14 -10.69
C ILE A 206 -0.87 -1.61 -9.27
N GLY A 207 0.31 -1.81 -8.73
CA GLY A 207 0.77 -1.27 -7.46
C GLY A 207 2.27 -1.03 -7.51
N MET A 208 2.81 -0.67 -6.38
CA MET A 208 4.24 -0.48 -6.20
C MET A 208 4.63 -0.70 -4.74
N LEU A 209 5.90 -0.94 -4.52
CA LEU A 209 6.54 -0.71 -3.23
C LEU A 209 7.68 0.30 -3.38
N ALA A 210 7.94 1.00 -2.30
CA ALA A 210 9.07 1.91 -2.17
C ALA A 210 9.82 1.67 -0.87
N SER A 211 11.15 1.78 -0.95
CA SER A 211 12.07 1.65 0.19
C SER A 211 13.48 2.11 -0.21
N ASN A 212 14.49 1.82 0.63
CA ASN A 212 15.88 1.99 0.24
C ASN A 212 16.28 1.05 -0.92
N PRO A 213 17.38 1.38 -1.64
CA PRO A 213 17.83 0.57 -2.78
C PRO A 213 18.16 -0.87 -2.46
N GLU A 214 18.67 -1.16 -1.27
CA GLU A 214 19.07 -2.51 -0.88
C GLU A 214 17.86 -3.41 -0.70
N PHE A 215 16.83 -2.95 0.02
CA PHE A 215 15.59 -3.69 0.21
C PHE A 215 14.87 -3.93 -1.13
N VAL A 216 14.82 -2.90 -1.99
CA VAL A 216 14.24 -3.03 -3.33
C VAL A 216 14.97 -4.09 -4.15
N GLN A 217 16.31 -4.15 -4.08
CA GLN A 217 17.08 -5.18 -4.79
C GLN A 217 16.82 -6.60 -4.26
N TRP A 218 16.69 -6.79 -2.94
CA TRP A 218 16.37 -8.12 -2.39
C TRP A 218 15.00 -8.59 -2.86
N ILE A 219 14.02 -7.70 -2.84
CA ILE A 219 12.65 -7.99 -3.31
C ILE A 219 12.65 -8.28 -4.82
N LEU A 220 13.41 -7.50 -5.60
CA LEU A 220 13.55 -7.72 -7.04
C LEU A 220 14.17 -9.09 -7.38
N LYS A 221 15.12 -9.58 -6.59
CA LYS A 221 15.67 -10.95 -6.77
C LYS A 221 14.58 -12.01 -6.63
N VAL A 222 13.67 -11.85 -5.68
CA VAL A 222 12.52 -12.75 -5.52
C VAL A 222 11.57 -12.61 -6.71
N LYS A 223 11.15 -11.37 -7.00
CA LYS A 223 10.20 -11.07 -8.07
C LYS A 223 10.64 -11.59 -9.43
N SER A 224 11.89 -11.42 -9.78
CA SER A 224 12.44 -11.86 -11.09
C SER A 224 12.42 -13.38 -11.32
N ASN A 225 12.19 -14.16 -10.26
CA ASN A 225 12.00 -15.61 -10.34
C ASN A 225 10.52 -16.05 -10.33
N ILE A 226 9.59 -15.12 -10.17
CA ILE A 226 8.16 -15.41 -10.06
C ILE A 226 7.38 -14.91 -11.28
N ASP A 227 7.76 -13.76 -11.85
CA ASP A 227 7.10 -13.21 -13.05
C ASP A 227 8.11 -12.78 -14.12
N SER A 228 7.62 -12.35 -15.28
CA SER A 228 8.41 -11.90 -16.43
C SER A 228 8.13 -10.43 -16.80
N GLY A 229 7.77 -9.63 -15.83
CA GLY A 229 7.45 -8.22 -16.00
C GLY A 229 5.98 -7.98 -16.36
N MET A 230 5.53 -6.74 -16.19
CA MET A 230 4.16 -6.33 -16.48
C MET A 230 4.00 -5.95 -17.96
N PHE A 231 2.82 -6.24 -18.51
CA PHE A 231 2.48 -5.83 -19.88
C PHE A 231 2.64 -4.31 -20.07
N ARG A 232 3.36 -3.91 -21.11
CA ARG A 232 3.76 -2.51 -21.39
C ARG A 232 2.58 -1.55 -21.44
N ALA A 233 1.47 -1.96 -22.09
CA ALA A 233 0.29 -1.11 -22.20
C ALA A 233 -0.29 -0.72 -20.85
N MET A 234 -0.35 -1.66 -19.90
CA MET A 234 -0.84 -1.38 -18.56
C MET A 234 0.09 -0.42 -17.81
N GLN A 235 1.40 -0.56 -17.98
CA GLN A 235 2.37 0.31 -17.35
C GLN A 235 2.28 1.76 -17.88
N LEU A 236 2.14 1.96 -19.19
CA LEU A 236 1.97 3.28 -19.79
C LEU A 236 0.65 3.94 -19.37
N ALA A 237 -0.44 3.17 -19.36
CA ALA A 237 -1.73 3.67 -18.89
C ALA A 237 -1.70 4.07 -17.42
N ALA A 238 -0.97 3.33 -16.59
CA ALA A 238 -0.76 3.67 -15.19
C ALA A 238 0.07 4.93 -15.03
N ALA A 239 1.17 5.07 -15.77
CA ALA A 239 1.99 6.28 -15.76
C ALA A 239 1.14 7.53 -16.08
N THR A 240 0.29 7.45 -17.10
CA THR A 240 -0.67 8.51 -17.44
C THR A 240 -1.70 8.76 -16.32
N ALA A 241 -2.21 7.70 -15.68
CA ALA A 241 -3.19 7.84 -14.60
C ALA A 241 -2.59 8.49 -13.35
N LEU A 242 -1.29 8.33 -13.10
CA LEU A 242 -0.58 8.95 -11.97
C LEU A 242 -0.45 10.49 -12.13
N GLU A 243 -0.69 11.03 -13.32
CA GLU A 243 -0.75 12.47 -13.57
C GLU A 243 -2.09 13.10 -13.11
N ALA A 244 -3.01 12.30 -12.58
CA ALA A 244 -4.31 12.79 -12.13
C ALA A 244 -4.16 13.91 -11.09
N GLU A 245 -4.93 14.98 -11.29
CA GLU A 245 -4.97 16.15 -10.43
C GLU A 245 -6.04 16.00 -9.32
N ALA A 246 -6.10 16.97 -8.41
CA ALA A 246 -7.00 16.95 -7.25
C ALA A 246 -8.49 16.75 -7.62
N ASP A 247 -8.95 17.33 -8.74
CA ASP A 247 -10.31 17.21 -9.22
C ASP A 247 -10.76 15.77 -9.50
N TRP A 248 -9.82 14.91 -9.92
CA TRP A 248 -10.07 13.48 -10.08
C TRP A 248 -10.39 12.81 -8.74
N TYR A 249 -9.54 13.04 -7.72
CA TYR A 249 -9.73 12.46 -6.39
C TYR A 249 -11.00 12.99 -5.74
N ASP A 250 -11.29 14.27 -5.92
CA ASP A 250 -12.52 14.90 -5.43
C ASP A 250 -13.76 14.29 -6.08
N GLY A 251 -13.70 14.06 -7.39
CA GLY A 251 -14.76 13.38 -8.15
C GLY A 251 -15.01 11.96 -7.65
N ASN A 252 -13.93 11.20 -7.44
CA ASN A 252 -14.01 9.85 -6.90
C ASN A 252 -14.56 9.85 -5.47
N ASN A 253 -14.10 10.77 -4.63
CA ASN A 253 -14.53 10.90 -3.25
C ASN A 253 -15.99 11.37 -3.10
N ARG A 254 -16.53 12.14 -4.04
CA ARG A 254 -17.99 12.41 -4.07
C ARG A 254 -18.82 11.13 -4.16
N ASN A 255 -18.40 10.18 -5.00
CA ASN A 255 -19.07 8.88 -5.09
C ASN A 255 -18.94 8.07 -3.79
N TYR A 256 -17.74 8.07 -3.17
CA TYR A 256 -17.55 7.38 -1.89
C TYR A 256 -18.34 8.01 -0.76
N ARG A 257 -18.48 9.34 -0.70
CA ARG A 257 -19.35 10.02 0.27
C ARG A 257 -20.82 9.58 0.12
N ASN A 258 -21.33 9.53 -1.11
CA ASN A 258 -22.69 9.06 -1.34
C ASN A 258 -22.90 7.61 -0.93
N ARG A 259 -21.94 6.73 -1.26
CA ARG A 259 -21.99 5.31 -0.86
C ARG A 259 -21.91 5.14 0.65
N ARG A 260 -21.04 5.90 1.31
CA ARG A 260 -20.92 5.91 2.78
C ARG A 260 -22.20 6.37 3.44
N HIS A 261 -22.84 7.42 2.92
CA HIS A 261 -24.13 7.89 3.42
C HIS A 261 -25.17 6.77 3.39
N LEU A 262 -25.36 6.13 2.23
CA LEU A 262 -26.32 5.02 2.08
C LEU A 262 -25.97 3.82 3.00
N ALA A 263 -24.70 3.46 3.09
CA ALA A 263 -24.27 2.39 4.00
C ALA A 263 -24.50 2.78 5.46
N GLY A 264 -24.29 4.04 5.83
CA GLY A 264 -24.57 4.57 7.17
C GLY A 264 -26.06 4.50 7.54
N GLU A 265 -26.97 4.77 6.60
CA GLU A 265 -28.42 4.60 6.83
C GLU A 265 -28.77 3.11 7.11
N ILE A 266 -28.12 2.17 6.39
CA ILE A 266 -28.29 0.74 6.67
C ILE A 266 -27.77 0.38 8.07
N MET A 267 -26.58 0.87 8.43
CA MET A 267 -26.00 0.64 9.77
C MET A 267 -26.91 1.14 10.88
N LYS A 268 -27.44 2.37 10.73
CA LYS A 268 -28.42 2.95 11.69
C LYS A 268 -29.70 2.11 11.79
N ALA A 269 -30.24 1.67 10.65
CA ALA A 269 -31.44 0.82 10.63
C ALA A 269 -31.23 -0.55 11.31
N LEU A 270 -29.98 -1.04 11.32
CA LEU A 270 -29.59 -2.27 12.04
C LEU A 270 -29.24 -2.02 13.50
N GLY A 271 -29.32 -0.79 13.99
CA GLY A 271 -28.93 -0.42 15.36
C GLY A 271 -27.42 -0.37 15.59
N CYS A 272 -26.62 -0.35 14.52
CA CYS A 272 -25.17 -0.30 14.63
C CYS A 272 -24.69 1.15 14.82
N THR A 273 -23.61 1.29 15.60
CA THR A 273 -22.85 2.52 15.76
C THR A 273 -21.52 2.44 15.03
N TYR A 274 -21.00 3.55 14.55
CA TYR A 274 -19.70 3.66 13.91
C TYR A 274 -19.11 5.06 14.05
N ASP A 275 -17.79 5.19 14.00
CA ASP A 275 -17.13 6.48 13.98
C ASP A 275 -17.27 7.14 12.60
N GLU A 276 -17.88 8.32 12.53
CA GLU A 276 -18.05 9.09 11.30
C GLU A 276 -16.72 9.62 10.73
N LYS A 277 -15.65 9.66 11.52
CA LYS A 277 -14.31 10.12 11.10
C LYS A 277 -13.49 9.04 10.37
N GLN A 278 -14.01 7.81 10.27
CA GLN A 278 -13.34 6.76 9.51
C GLN A 278 -13.01 7.22 8.09
N VAL A 279 -11.82 6.88 7.61
CA VAL A 279 -11.39 7.11 6.23
C VAL A 279 -11.32 5.77 5.46
N GLY A 280 -10.95 5.82 4.19
CA GLY A 280 -10.94 4.63 3.35
C GLY A 280 -12.33 4.23 2.86
N MET A 281 -12.43 3.04 2.29
CA MET A 281 -13.63 2.58 1.59
C MET A 281 -14.51 1.63 2.40
N PHE A 282 -14.10 1.27 3.61
CA PHE A 282 -14.87 0.41 4.52
C PHE A 282 -15.66 1.25 5.51
N LEU A 283 -16.72 0.67 6.03
CA LEU A 283 -17.47 1.20 7.14
C LEU A 283 -17.48 0.12 8.24
N TRP A 284 -16.80 0.41 9.33
CA TRP A 284 -16.66 -0.47 10.49
C TRP A 284 -17.54 0.00 11.62
N GLY A 285 -18.38 -0.86 12.16
CA GLY A 285 -19.29 -0.53 13.25
C GLY A 285 -19.66 -1.77 14.07
N LYS A 286 -20.32 -1.52 15.19
CA LYS A 286 -20.78 -2.53 16.16
C LYS A 286 -22.23 -2.31 16.53
#